data_bfe7787bd50ef43a5c2426caacd40295
#
_entry.id   bfe7787bd50ef43a5c2426caacd40295
#
_cell.length_a   1.000
_cell.length_b   1.000
_cell.length_c   1.000
_cell.angle_alpha   90.00
_cell.angle_beta   90.00
_cell.angle_gamma   90.00
#
_symmetry.space_group_name_H-M   'P 1'
#
loop_
_entity.id
_entity.type
_entity.pdbx_description
1 polymer ?
#
loop_
_entity_poly.entity_id
_entity_poly.type
_entity_poly.pdbx_seq_one_letter_code
_entity_poly.pdbx_strand_id
1 'polypeptide(L)'
;MIPNHPGRPMFDLSRNRRRFGELSEQEILALAISSEEDDARIYKAYADGLREQYPQSAKVFDDMAAEENQHRRRLIEQHRARFGETIPLIRREHVRGYYDRKPDWLVRPLGLEKVRTMAEEMEAQAYRFYTEAAKRTSDAGTRKLLGDLAVAEKGHESLAQRLGAKHTPDDVQDQERQTERRQFILTYVQPGLAGLIDGSVSTLAPI
;
A
#
# COMPACT_ATOMS: atom_id res chain seq x y z
N MET A 1 -28.11 -6.15 -43.52
CA MET A 1 -26.70 -6.39 -43.12
C MET A 1 -26.20 -5.19 -42.40
N ILE A 2 -26.11 -5.25 -41.05
CA ILE A 2 -25.61 -4.16 -40.19
C ILE A 2 -24.14 -4.47 -39.89
N PRO A 3 -23.17 -3.59 -40.16
CA PRO A 3 -21.78 -3.85 -39.90
C PRO A 3 -21.53 -3.85 -38.38
N ASN A 4 -20.98 -4.95 -37.88
CA ASN A 4 -20.55 -5.17 -36.51
C ASN A 4 -19.32 -4.27 -36.28
N HIS A 5 -19.50 -3.17 -35.51
CA HIS A 5 -18.39 -2.35 -35.04
C HIS A 5 -17.85 -3.00 -33.77
N PRO A 6 -16.58 -3.41 -33.69
CA PRO A 6 -15.96 -3.83 -32.45
C PRO A 6 -15.93 -2.62 -31.51
N GLY A 7 -16.57 -2.79 -30.35
CA GLY A 7 -16.67 -1.74 -29.32
C GLY A 7 -15.28 -1.22 -28.93
N ARG A 8 -15.05 0.07 -29.17
CA ARG A 8 -13.91 0.77 -28.61
C ARG A 8 -14.01 0.70 -27.08
N PRO A 9 -12.95 0.33 -26.35
CA PRO A 9 -12.96 0.44 -24.90
C PRO A 9 -13.15 1.91 -24.52
N MET A 10 -14.20 2.16 -23.75
CA MET A 10 -14.79 3.48 -23.56
C MET A 10 -14.03 4.41 -22.62
N PHE A 11 -12.84 4.11 -22.18
CA PHE A 11 -11.91 5.04 -21.50
C PHE A 11 -10.54 4.36 -21.34
N ASP A 12 -9.66 4.59 -22.31
CA ASP A 12 -8.24 4.26 -22.13
C ASP A 12 -7.56 5.40 -21.34
N LEU A 13 -7.66 5.36 -20.03
CA LEU A 13 -6.97 6.29 -19.11
C LEU A 13 -5.45 6.16 -19.20
N SER A 14 -4.92 5.09 -19.81
CA SER A 14 -3.48 4.86 -19.93
C SER A 14 -2.82 5.82 -20.92
N ARG A 15 -3.57 6.34 -21.88
CA ARG A 15 -3.03 7.24 -22.95
C ARG A 15 -2.70 8.66 -22.45
N ASN A 16 -3.20 9.08 -21.31
CA ASN A 16 -3.04 10.47 -20.84
C ASN A 16 -2.14 10.60 -19.60
N ARG A 17 -1.37 9.57 -19.25
CA ARG A 17 -0.41 9.63 -18.14
C ARG A 17 0.82 10.43 -18.55
N ARG A 18 1.11 11.49 -17.81
CA ARG A 18 2.32 12.31 -17.98
C ARG A 18 3.57 11.54 -17.52
N ARG A 19 4.72 11.82 -18.13
CA ARG A 19 5.99 11.29 -17.64
C ARG A 19 6.42 12.10 -16.41
N PHE A 20 7.00 11.46 -15.42
CA PHE A 20 7.54 12.17 -14.26
C PHE A 20 8.50 13.31 -14.67
N GLY A 21 9.31 13.08 -15.73
CA GLY A 21 10.21 14.07 -16.28
C GLY A 21 9.55 15.36 -16.83
N GLU A 22 8.26 15.35 -17.05
CA GLU A 22 7.48 16.48 -17.58
C GLU A 22 6.80 17.30 -16.47
N LEU A 23 6.91 16.87 -15.20
CA LEU A 23 6.32 17.57 -14.07
C LEU A 23 7.17 18.78 -13.66
N SER A 24 6.50 19.88 -13.36
CA SER A 24 7.10 21.02 -12.68
C SER A 24 7.40 20.68 -11.20
N GLU A 25 8.23 21.49 -10.55
CA GLU A 25 8.54 21.32 -9.13
C GLU A 25 7.28 21.43 -8.25
N GLN A 26 6.37 22.34 -8.58
CA GLN A 26 5.08 22.48 -7.91
C GLN A 26 4.25 21.19 -8.04
N GLU A 27 4.20 20.61 -9.23
CA GLU A 27 3.47 19.35 -9.47
C GLU A 27 4.13 18.13 -8.81
N ILE A 28 5.46 18.11 -8.70
CA ILE A 28 6.19 17.07 -7.96
C ILE A 28 5.81 17.12 -6.47
N LEU A 29 5.78 18.30 -5.85
CA LEU A 29 5.34 18.45 -4.46
C LEU A 29 3.85 18.08 -4.29
N ALA A 30 3.00 18.47 -5.22
CA ALA A 30 1.57 18.11 -5.19
C ALA A 30 1.35 16.59 -5.32
N LEU A 31 2.14 15.94 -6.17
CA LEU A 31 2.13 14.47 -6.30
C LEU A 31 2.62 13.81 -5.01
N ALA A 32 3.69 14.32 -4.38
CA ALA A 32 4.17 13.87 -3.09
C ALA A 32 3.06 13.95 -2.03
N ILE A 33 2.41 15.11 -1.88
CA ILE A 33 1.31 15.34 -0.92
C ILE A 33 0.18 14.33 -1.10
N SER A 34 -0.25 14.07 -2.34
CA SER A 34 -1.31 13.11 -2.62
C SER A 34 -0.85 11.66 -2.39
N SER A 35 0.43 11.36 -2.56
CA SER A 35 1.00 10.05 -2.33
C SER A 35 1.02 9.71 -0.85
N GLU A 36 1.48 10.63 0.02
CA GLU A 36 1.44 10.45 1.46
C GLU A 36 0.01 10.26 2.00
N GLU A 37 -0.96 10.98 1.42
CA GLU A 37 -2.36 10.80 1.80
C GLU A 37 -2.87 9.39 1.48
N ASP A 38 -2.52 8.87 0.30
CA ASP A 38 -2.91 7.54 -0.13
C ASP A 38 -2.21 6.46 0.70
N ASP A 39 -0.91 6.62 1.03
CA ASP A 39 -0.14 5.67 1.82
C ASP A 39 -0.64 5.61 3.27
N ALA A 40 -0.94 6.76 3.88
CA ALA A 40 -1.56 6.81 5.21
C ALA A 40 -2.90 6.05 5.26
N ARG A 41 -3.73 6.17 4.21
CA ARG A 41 -5.01 5.43 4.11
C ARG A 41 -4.80 3.93 3.95
N ILE A 42 -3.81 3.53 3.17
CA ILE A 42 -3.49 2.11 2.94
C ILE A 42 -2.99 1.48 4.23
N TYR A 43 -2.05 2.12 4.94
CA TYR A 43 -1.54 1.61 6.22
C TYR A 43 -2.63 1.55 7.28
N LYS A 44 -3.52 2.54 7.32
CA LYS A 44 -4.69 2.48 8.21
C LYS A 44 -5.60 1.30 7.88
N ALA A 45 -5.84 1.01 6.61
CA ALA A 45 -6.63 -0.15 6.20
C ALA A 45 -5.96 -1.47 6.56
N TYR A 46 -4.62 -1.57 6.45
CA TYR A 46 -3.86 -2.73 6.91
C TYR A 46 -3.97 -2.92 8.42
N ALA A 47 -3.77 -1.86 9.20
CA ALA A 47 -3.92 -1.89 10.65
C ALA A 47 -5.31 -2.39 11.05
N ASP A 48 -6.37 -1.85 10.46
CA ASP A 48 -7.74 -2.23 10.78
C ASP A 48 -8.04 -3.69 10.38
N GLY A 49 -7.51 -4.16 9.26
CA GLY A 49 -7.66 -5.55 8.81
C GLY A 49 -6.90 -6.57 9.66
N LEU A 50 -5.80 -6.16 10.29
CA LEU A 50 -4.95 -7.03 11.11
C LEU A 50 -5.30 -7.01 12.62
N ARG A 51 -6.04 -6.02 13.08
CA ARG A 51 -6.20 -5.68 14.50
C ARG A 51 -6.67 -6.82 15.38
N GLU A 52 -7.61 -7.62 14.92
CA GLU A 52 -8.18 -8.71 15.71
C GLU A 52 -7.21 -9.89 15.87
N GLN A 53 -6.42 -10.17 14.84
CA GLN A 53 -5.59 -11.38 14.77
C GLN A 53 -4.12 -11.11 15.02
N TYR A 54 -3.65 -9.93 14.64
CA TYR A 54 -2.24 -9.51 14.69
C TYR A 54 -2.11 -8.10 15.30
N PRO A 55 -2.49 -7.90 16.58
CA PRO A 55 -2.57 -6.57 17.19
C PRO A 55 -1.24 -5.83 17.23
N GLN A 56 -0.11 -6.53 17.34
CA GLN A 56 1.23 -5.92 17.34
C GLN A 56 1.60 -5.41 15.94
N SER A 57 1.36 -6.22 14.92
CA SER A 57 1.56 -5.79 13.53
C SER A 57 0.60 -4.66 13.13
N ALA A 58 -0.65 -4.70 13.59
CA ALA A 58 -1.60 -3.62 13.39
C ALA A 58 -1.11 -2.29 13.99
N LYS A 59 -0.51 -2.33 15.20
CA LYS A 59 0.07 -1.13 15.81
C LYS A 59 1.17 -0.52 14.95
N VAL A 60 2.04 -1.33 14.36
CA VAL A 60 3.11 -0.82 13.50
C VAL A 60 2.54 -0.08 12.29
N PHE A 61 1.50 -0.62 11.64
CA PHE A 61 0.84 0.05 10.53
C PHE A 61 0.06 1.31 10.96
N ASP A 62 -0.50 1.37 12.18
CA ASP A 62 -1.05 2.61 12.73
C ASP A 62 0.04 3.68 12.92
N ASP A 63 1.21 3.28 13.41
CA ASP A 63 2.35 4.18 13.60
C ASP A 63 2.86 4.70 12.24
N MET A 64 3.02 3.83 11.24
CA MET A 64 3.37 4.21 9.86
C MET A 64 2.34 5.19 9.27
N ALA A 65 1.05 4.92 9.39
CA ALA A 65 0.00 5.84 8.93
C ALA A 65 0.08 7.23 9.58
N ALA A 66 0.50 7.29 10.85
CA ALA A 66 0.71 8.55 11.56
C ALA A 66 1.94 9.31 11.01
N GLU A 67 3.02 8.61 10.67
CA GLU A 67 4.23 9.18 10.08
C GLU A 67 3.96 9.75 8.67
N GLU A 68 3.23 9.03 7.79
CA GLU A 68 2.85 9.54 6.46
C GLU A 68 2.01 10.83 6.56
N ASN A 69 1.13 10.92 7.55
CA ASN A 69 0.41 12.16 7.82
C ASN A 69 1.32 13.31 8.30
N GLN A 70 2.48 13.03 8.92
CA GLN A 70 3.48 14.05 9.26
C GLN A 70 4.26 14.46 8.01
N HIS A 71 4.69 13.52 7.18
CA HIS A 71 5.33 13.76 5.90
C HIS A 71 4.47 14.67 5.03
N ARG A 72 3.19 14.33 4.89
CA ARG A 72 2.21 15.13 4.15
C ARG A 72 2.12 16.58 4.67
N ARG A 73 2.06 16.79 5.98
CA ARG A 73 2.02 18.15 6.55
C ARG A 73 3.25 18.96 6.21
N ARG A 74 4.44 18.39 6.35
CA ARG A 74 5.71 19.04 5.97
C ARG A 74 5.75 19.42 4.49
N LEU A 75 5.26 18.54 3.62
CA LEU A 75 5.16 18.81 2.17
C LEU A 75 4.18 19.94 1.84
N ILE A 76 3.02 19.97 2.53
CA ILE A 76 2.03 21.05 2.37
C ILE A 76 2.64 22.41 2.80
N GLU A 77 3.33 22.47 3.93
CA GLU A 77 4.00 23.67 4.41
C GLU A 77 5.06 24.16 3.40
N GLN A 78 5.88 23.25 2.89
CA GLN A 78 6.89 23.58 1.87
C GLN A 78 6.25 24.05 0.57
N HIS A 79 5.16 23.40 0.12
CA HIS A 79 4.42 23.82 -1.07
C HIS A 79 3.87 25.24 -0.89
N ARG A 80 3.20 25.50 0.24
CA ARG A 80 2.60 26.81 0.54
C ARG A 80 3.64 27.91 0.59
N ALA A 81 4.76 27.66 1.22
CA ALA A 81 5.86 28.64 1.32
C ALA A 81 6.41 29.04 -0.05
N ARG A 82 6.37 28.16 -1.05
CA ARG A 82 6.96 28.39 -2.37
C ARG A 82 5.96 28.78 -3.46
N PHE A 83 4.78 28.21 -3.44
CA PHE A 83 3.81 28.28 -4.53
C PHE A 83 2.44 28.81 -4.11
N GLY A 84 2.27 29.14 -2.82
CA GLY A 84 0.99 29.62 -2.28
C GLY A 84 -0.01 28.50 -1.96
N GLU A 85 -1.24 28.89 -1.67
CA GLU A 85 -2.26 27.99 -1.10
C GLU A 85 -2.82 26.97 -2.10
N THR A 86 -2.75 27.24 -3.39
CA THR A 86 -3.34 26.37 -4.41
C THR A 86 -2.42 25.22 -4.76
N ILE A 87 -2.81 24.02 -4.31
CA ILE A 87 -2.10 22.76 -4.62
C ILE A 87 -2.72 22.15 -5.88
N PRO A 88 -1.94 21.88 -6.94
CA PRO A 88 -2.45 21.23 -8.15
C PRO A 88 -3.02 19.83 -7.85
N LEU A 89 -4.13 19.48 -8.49
CA LEU A 89 -4.69 18.12 -8.38
C LEU A 89 -3.91 17.19 -9.30
N ILE A 90 -2.91 16.52 -8.74
CA ILE A 90 -2.16 15.46 -9.41
C ILE A 90 -2.08 14.24 -8.51
N ARG A 91 -2.26 13.04 -9.09
CA ARG A 91 -2.24 11.77 -8.39
C ARG A 91 -1.34 10.76 -9.11
N ARG A 92 -1.00 9.68 -8.44
CA ARG A 92 -0.15 8.59 -8.95
C ARG A 92 -0.64 8.04 -10.29
N GLU A 93 -1.94 7.84 -10.45
CA GLU A 93 -2.55 7.37 -11.68
C GLU A 93 -2.39 8.32 -12.88
N HIS A 94 -2.10 9.60 -12.64
CA HIS A 94 -1.83 10.59 -13.67
C HIS A 94 -0.37 10.57 -14.16
N VAL A 95 0.51 9.81 -13.48
CA VAL A 95 1.95 9.81 -13.76
C VAL A 95 2.42 8.36 -14.04
N ARG A 96 3.29 8.20 -15.03
CA ARG A 96 3.90 6.91 -15.35
C ARG A 96 5.38 6.89 -14.98
N GLY A 97 5.84 5.70 -14.54
CA GLY A 97 7.24 5.41 -14.33
C GLY A 97 7.66 5.25 -12.86
N TYR A 98 6.83 5.65 -11.87
CA TYR A 98 7.18 5.55 -10.45
C TYR A 98 6.23 4.71 -9.61
N TYR A 99 4.95 4.73 -9.95
CA TYR A 99 3.93 4.02 -9.21
C TYR A 99 3.23 3.02 -10.13
N ASP A 100 3.53 1.76 -9.96
CA ASP A 100 2.81 0.66 -10.63
C ASP A 100 2.08 -0.16 -9.56
N ARG A 101 1.10 0.48 -8.92
CA ARG A 101 0.28 -0.17 -7.90
C ARG A 101 -1.07 -0.54 -8.49
N LYS A 102 -1.37 -1.83 -8.41
CA LYS A 102 -2.75 -2.28 -8.56
C LYS A 102 -3.52 -1.86 -7.30
N PRO A 103 -4.84 -1.57 -7.41
CA PRO A 103 -5.67 -1.24 -6.25
C PRO A 103 -5.94 -2.50 -5.39
N ASP A 104 -4.88 -3.14 -4.89
CA ASP A 104 -4.95 -4.37 -4.10
C ASP A 104 -5.58 -4.16 -2.71
N TRP A 105 -5.71 -2.90 -2.27
CA TRP A 105 -6.41 -2.51 -1.05
C TRP A 105 -7.92 -2.84 -1.06
N LEU A 106 -8.50 -3.15 -2.23
CA LEU A 106 -9.88 -3.63 -2.36
C LEU A 106 -10.02 -5.14 -2.12
N VAL A 107 -8.93 -5.90 -2.03
CA VAL A 107 -8.95 -7.36 -1.91
C VAL A 107 -8.86 -7.76 -0.44
N ARG A 108 -9.98 -8.20 0.14
CA ARG A 108 -10.05 -8.84 1.48
C ARG A 108 -9.59 -10.29 1.44
N PRO A 109 -9.16 -10.84 2.57
CA PRO A 109 -8.15 -10.42 3.52
C PRO A 109 -6.77 -10.88 3.06
N LEU A 110 -5.88 -9.96 2.88
CA LEU A 110 -4.49 -10.29 2.63
C LEU A 110 -3.93 -10.87 3.94
N GLY A 111 -3.37 -12.07 3.90
CA GLY A 111 -2.62 -12.61 5.03
C GLY A 111 -1.47 -11.67 5.43
N LEU A 112 -1.02 -11.76 6.67
CA LEU A 112 0.00 -10.87 7.26
C LEU A 112 1.25 -10.72 6.37
N GLU A 113 1.78 -11.83 5.85
CA GLU A 113 2.96 -11.85 4.99
C GLU A 113 2.74 -11.05 3.69
N LYS A 114 1.56 -11.14 3.10
CA LYS A 114 1.26 -10.37 1.89
C LYS A 114 1.16 -8.88 2.17
N VAL A 115 0.55 -8.49 3.30
CA VAL A 115 0.48 -7.09 3.74
C VAL A 115 1.90 -6.54 3.97
N ARG A 116 2.78 -7.30 4.61
CA ARG A 116 4.20 -6.92 4.82
C ARG A 116 4.93 -6.71 3.50
N THR A 117 4.81 -7.67 2.56
CA THR A 117 5.42 -7.56 1.22
C THR A 117 4.93 -6.32 0.47
N MET A 118 3.62 -6.05 0.53
CA MET A 118 3.04 -4.88 -0.11
C MET A 118 3.53 -3.57 0.52
N ALA A 119 3.66 -3.51 1.85
CA ALA A 119 4.23 -2.36 2.54
C ALA A 119 5.69 -2.13 2.11
N GLU A 120 6.51 -3.19 2.07
CA GLU A 120 7.90 -3.13 1.61
C GLU A 120 8.01 -2.60 0.17
N GLU A 121 7.15 -3.06 -0.74
CA GLU A 121 7.09 -2.53 -2.12
C GLU A 121 6.67 -1.05 -2.16
N MET A 122 5.75 -0.64 -1.28
CA MET A 122 5.31 0.75 -1.16
C MET A 122 6.46 1.67 -0.75
N GLU A 123 7.18 1.31 0.30
CA GLU A 123 8.32 2.06 0.81
C GLU A 123 9.46 2.16 -0.22
N ALA A 124 9.77 1.04 -0.90
CA ALA A 124 10.78 1.03 -1.96
C ALA A 124 10.39 1.95 -3.14
N GLN A 125 9.11 2.07 -3.47
CA GLN A 125 8.63 2.99 -4.50
C GLN A 125 8.70 4.45 -4.03
N ALA A 126 8.28 4.75 -2.79
CA ALA A 126 8.37 6.07 -2.19
C ALA A 126 9.82 6.55 -2.08
N TYR A 127 10.73 5.70 -1.60
CA TYR A 127 12.17 5.99 -1.58
C TYR A 127 12.71 6.40 -2.95
N ARG A 128 12.41 5.62 -4.01
CA ARG A 128 12.84 5.94 -5.37
C ARG A 128 12.26 7.26 -5.87
N PHE A 129 10.98 7.49 -5.60
CA PHE A 129 10.31 8.74 -5.96
C PHE A 129 10.99 9.94 -5.30
N TYR A 130 11.18 9.93 -3.98
CA TYR A 130 11.80 11.04 -3.26
C TYR A 130 13.25 11.29 -3.66
N THR A 131 14.01 10.21 -3.90
CA THR A 131 15.38 10.32 -4.40
C THR A 131 15.44 11.03 -5.75
N GLU A 132 14.57 10.70 -6.68
CA GLU A 132 14.52 11.35 -8.00
C GLU A 132 13.90 12.76 -7.94
N ALA A 133 12.91 12.98 -7.10
CA ALA A 133 12.32 14.29 -6.89
C ALA A 133 13.35 15.29 -6.33
N ALA A 134 14.17 14.86 -5.35
CA ALA A 134 15.24 15.69 -4.79
C ALA A 134 16.27 16.14 -5.84
N LYS A 135 16.60 15.28 -6.82
CA LYS A 135 17.53 15.63 -7.91
C LYS A 135 16.97 16.69 -8.86
N ARG A 136 15.66 16.79 -8.95
CA ARG A 136 14.96 17.66 -9.92
C ARG A 136 14.57 19.00 -9.34
N THR A 137 14.66 19.21 -8.05
CA THR A 137 14.34 20.51 -7.44
C THR A 137 15.54 21.43 -7.40
N SER A 138 15.35 22.69 -7.76
CA SER A 138 16.36 23.74 -7.71
C SER A 138 16.48 24.35 -6.32
N ASP A 139 15.41 24.34 -5.52
CA ASP A 139 15.36 24.90 -4.18
C ASP A 139 16.06 24.03 -3.15
N ALA A 140 16.97 24.61 -2.38
CA ALA A 140 17.77 23.89 -1.39
C ALA A 140 16.91 23.33 -0.23
N GLY A 141 15.90 24.09 0.22
CA GLY A 141 14.98 23.67 1.28
C GLY A 141 14.12 22.48 0.85
N THR A 142 13.53 22.56 -0.34
CA THR A 142 12.74 21.47 -0.93
C THR A 142 13.62 20.23 -1.17
N ARG A 143 14.82 20.41 -1.71
CA ARG A 143 15.77 19.30 -1.92
C ARG A 143 16.09 18.60 -0.61
N LYS A 144 16.37 19.38 0.45
CA LYS A 144 16.64 18.81 1.77
C LYS A 144 15.43 18.05 2.30
N LEU A 145 14.23 18.62 2.24
CA LEU A 145 12.99 17.95 2.69
C LEU A 145 12.78 16.62 1.96
N LEU A 146 12.86 16.62 0.62
CA LEU A 146 12.69 15.38 -0.18
C LEU A 146 13.77 14.34 0.12
N GLY A 147 15.01 14.78 0.39
CA GLY A 147 16.10 13.91 0.84
C GLY A 147 15.84 13.29 2.21
N ASP A 148 15.37 14.10 3.17
CA ASP A 148 15.00 13.63 4.51
C ASP A 148 13.85 12.60 4.44
N LEU A 149 12.85 12.82 3.58
CA LEU A 149 11.77 11.87 3.33
C LEU A 149 12.30 10.56 2.72
N ALA A 150 13.17 10.63 1.71
CA ALA A 150 13.79 9.41 1.16
C ALA A 150 14.51 8.57 2.23
N VAL A 151 15.16 9.21 3.19
CA VAL A 151 15.81 8.49 4.32
C VAL A 151 14.77 7.86 5.24
N ALA A 152 13.64 8.53 5.51
CA ALA A 152 12.55 7.99 6.31
C ALA A 152 11.94 6.73 5.66
N GLU A 153 11.59 6.79 4.36
CA GLU A 153 11.05 5.65 3.60
C GLU A 153 11.96 4.43 3.62
N LYS A 154 13.28 4.64 3.51
CA LYS A 154 14.25 3.56 3.65
C LYS A 154 14.26 2.95 5.05
N GLY A 155 13.99 3.75 6.07
CA GLY A 155 13.79 3.29 7.45
C GLY A 155 12.56 2.39 7.59
N HIS A 156 11.45 2.78 6.96
CA HIS A 156 10.20 2.02 6.94
C HIS A 156 10.34 0.70 6.19
N GLU A 157 11.00 0.68 5.02
CA GLU A 157 11.34 -0.55 4.30
C GLU A 157 12.06 -1.54 5.22
N SER A 158 13.07 -1.07 5.96
CA SER A 158 13.79 -1.89 6.93
C SER A 158 12.92 -2.35 8.10
N LEU A 159 11.92 -1.57 8.51
CA LEU A 159 10.95 -1.95 9.53
C LEU A 159 9.98 -3.03 9.02
N ALA A 160 9.43 -2.87 7.82
CA ALA A 160 8.58 -3.86 7.19
C ALA A 160 9.30 -5.22 7.02
N GLN A 161 10.56 -5.20 6.58
CA GLN A 161 11.42 -6.39 6.50
C GLN A 161 11.66 -7.04 7.86
N ARG A 162 11.89 -6.26 8.92
CA ARG A 162 12.08 -6.79 10.28
C ARG A 162 10.82 -7.41 10.87
N LEU A 163 9.65 -6.94 10.48
CA LEU A 163 8.38 -7.59 10.84
C LEU A 163 8.25 -8.97 10.17
N GLY A 164 8.93 -9.22 9.04
CA GLY A 164 8.99 -10.52 8.36
C GLY A 164 10.12 -11.43 8.81
N ALA A 165 11.23 -10.88 9.32
CA ALA A 165 12.45 -11.61 9.63
C ALA A 165 13.00 -11.31 11.04
N LYS A 166 12.81 -12.19 12.01
CA LYS A 166 13.64 -12.35 13.25
C LYS A 166 13.63 -11.27 14.34
N HIS A 167 12.92 -10.16 14.27
CA HIS A 167 12.93 -9.14 15.34
C HIS A 167 11.56 -8.93 16.02
N THR A 168 10.55 -9.66 15.60
CA THR A 168 9.36 -9.86 16.43
C THR A 168 9.77 -10.80 17.57
N PRO A 169 9.48 -10.50 18.84
CA PRO A 169 9.74 -11.43 19.93
C PRO A 169 9.21 -12.84 19.56
N ASP A 170 9.94 -13.88 19.95
CA ASP A 170 9.60 -15.26 19.56
C ASP A 170 8.17 -15.65 19.93
N ASP A 171 7.67 -15.14 21.05
CA ASP A 171 6.29 -15.29 21.51
C ASP A 171 5.26 -14.65 20.58
N VAL A 172 5.55 -13.50 19.98
CA VAL A 172 4.65 -12.84 19.02
C VAL A 172 4.66 -13.58 17.68
N GLN A 173 5.83 -14.03 17.20
CA GLN A 173 5.93 -14.86 16.00
C GLN A 173 5.18 -16.19 16.16
N ASP A 174 5.28 -16.81 17.35
CA ASP A 174 4.57 -18.03 17.64
C ASP A 174 3.05 -17.84 17.69
N GLN A 175 2.57 -16.73 18.27
CA GLN A 175 1.16 -16.38 18.26
C GLN A 175 0.64 -16.09 16.84
N GLU A 176 1.39 -15.36 16.04
CA GLU A 176 1.04 -15.08 14.64
C GLU A 176 0.97 -16.39 13.82
N ARG A 177 1.97 -17.27 13.92
CA ARG A 177 1.98 -18.60 13.27
C ARG A 177 0.83 -19.51 13.72
N GLN A 178 0.50 -19.51 14.99
CA GLN A 178 -0.64 -20.27 15.50
C GLN A 178 -1.96 -19.74 14.97
N THR A 179 -2.09 -18.41 14.84
CA THR A 179 -3.28 -17.76 14.30
C THR A 179 -3.45 -18.07 12.81
N GLU A 180 -2.39 -18.02 12.02
CA GLU A 180 -2.42 -18.40 10.60
C GLU A 180 -2.80 -19.86 10.41
N ARG A 181 -2.21 -20.76 11.21
CA ARG A 181 -2.54 -22.21 11.17
C ARG A 181 -4.00 -22.46 11.55
N ARG A 182 -4.50 -21.76 12.56
CA ARG A 182 -5.90 -21.87 12.98
C ARG A 182 -6.85 -21.38 11.87
N GLN A 183 -6.54 -20.27 11.25
CA GLN A 183 -7.33 -19.75 10.14
C GLN A 183 -7.32 -20.68 8.93
N PHE A 184 -6.16 -21.24 8.57
CA PHE A 184 -6.07 -22.23 7.50
C PHE A 184 -6.98 -23.41 7.77
N ILE A 185 -6.98 -23.95 8.99
CA ILE A 185 -7.85 -25.07 9.40
C ILE A 185 -9.32 -24.68 9.29
N LEU A 186 -9.72 -23.51 9.81
CA LEU A 186 -11.11 -23.05 9.79
C LEU A 186 -11.60 -22.75 8.37
N THR A 187 -10.74 -22.20 7.52
CA THR A 187 -11.14 -21.74 6.17
C THR A 187 -11.13 -22.86 5.15
N TYR A 188 -10.18 -23.80 5.24
CA TYR A 188 -9.96 -24.80 4.19
C TYR A 188 -10.17 -26.25 4.63
N VAL A 189 -9.85 -26.57 5.88
CA VAL A 189 -9.91 -27.96 6.36
C VAL A 189 -11.28 -28.29 6.92
N GLN A 190 -11.84 -27.46 7.76
CA GLN A 190 -13.11 -27.70 8.44
C GLN A 190 -14.32 -27.77 7.47
N PRO A 191 -14.47 -26.89 6.47
CA PRO A 191 -15.54 -27.03 5.48
C PRO A 191 -15.42 -28.32 4.64
N GLY A 192 -14.17 -28.72 4.31
CA GLY A 192 -13.91 -29.97 3.57
C GLY A 192 -14.29 -31.20 4.36
N LEU A 193 -14.03 -31.25 5.67
CA LEU A 193 -14.42 -32.33 6.55
C LEU A 193 -15.94 -32.41 6.76
N ALA A 194 -16.61 -31.28 6.91
CA ALA A 194 -18.07 -31.21 7.04
C ALA A 194 -18.76 -31.78 5.79
N GLY A 195 -18.26 -31.45 4.59
CA GLY A 195 -18.77 -31.99 3.33
C GLY A 195 -18.58 -33.50 3.17
N LEU A 196 -17.50 -34.07 3.72
CA LEU A 196 -17.26 -35.53 3.71
C LEU A 196 -18.19 -36.28 4.68
N ILE A 197 -18.55 -35.69 5.81
CA ILE A 197 -19.47 -36.30 6.79
C ILE A 197 -20.90 -36.27 6.25
N ASP A 198 -21.35 -35.23 5.62
CA ASP A 198 -22.68 -35.13 5.00
C ASP A 198 -22.83 -36.11 3.81
N GLY A 199 -21.76 -36.28 3.02
CA GLY A 199 -21.76 -37.26 1.91
C GLY A 199 -21.81 -38.74 2.35
N SER A 200 -21.34 -39.05 3.55
CA SER A 200 -21.32 -40.46 4.04
C SER A 200 -22.62 -40.90 4.71
N VAL A 201 -23.46 -39.99 5.16
CA VAL A 201 -24.76 -40.30 5.78
C VAL A 201 -25.85 -40.57 4.74
N SER A 202 -25.68 -40.13 3.50
CA SER A 202 -26.67 -40.27 2.43
C SER A 202 -26.69 -41.67 1.76
N THR A 203 -25.78 -42.56 2.10
CA THR A 203 -25.67 -43.89 1.45
C THR A 203 -26.23 -45.05 2.25
N LEU A 204 -26.84 -44.83 3.40
CA LEU A 204 -27.51 -45.86 4.22
C LEU A 204 -29.03 -45.62 4.33
N ALA A 205 -29.75 -45.64 3.19
CA ALA A 205 -31.19 -45.84 3.21
C ALA A 205 -31.46 -47.34 3.15
N PRO A 206 -32.23 -47.94 4.10
CA PRO A 206 -32.57 -49.36 4.05
C PRO A 206 -33.60 -49.58 2.94
N ILE A 207 -33.46 -50.72 2.30
CA ILE A 207 -34.39 -51.32 1.35
C ILE A 207 -35.63 -51.82 2.08
#